data_f6e71a225d260f23b6670f17786a54dc
#
_entry.id   f6e71a225d260f23b6670f17786a54dc
#
_cell.length_a   1.000
_cell.length_b   1.000
_cell.length_c   1.000
_cell.angle_alpha   90.00
_cell.angle_beta   90.00
_cell.angle_gamma   90.00
#
_symmetry.space_group_name_H-M   'P 1'
#
loop_
_entity.id
_entity.type
_entity.pdbx_description
1 polymer ?
#
loop_
_entity_poly.entity_id
_entity_poly.type
_entity_poly.pdbx_seq_one_letter_code
_entity_poly.pdbx_strand_id
1 'polypeptide(L)'
;MEKIFKLKENGTNVKTEIIAGITTFLAMAYILAVNPSILSAAGMDPNAIFAATAVSAAFATLIMAFYANYPVVLASGMGLNAYFAYTVVPQLAEQGITNPWQVALTAILVEGIIFIILSIFKFRETLVNKVPQNLKYGISAGIGLFITIVGLKGAGVITTDAYYDGKAVQSSTLVKLGDVGSAPVVLALVGILIVATLWHYRVKGSILIGILATWVLGIIAQLCGWYQGAPLIPDFANYSVFGPVQNMATETFFKFDFGYVAQHALNFAVIVFAFLFVDLFDTVGTLIGVAQEGNLLNEKGELPRVGRALMSDALGTCLGACLGTSTVTSYVESTTGVAEGGRTGLTALTSAILFILAIPLYPIFLAIPSFATAPALVFVGLLMIKNVTKMDFDSDIADTVGGFVAIIFMPFAYSIATGIMFGILTWVILKIVTGKIKEIHPIMWVAFALFAVRIVTMICGVSS
;
A
#
# COMPACT_ATOMS: atom_id res chain seq x y z
N MET A 1 -28.28 -13.05 -9.68
CA MET A 1 -27.84 -11.78 -9.06
C MET A 1 -28.55 -11.54 -7.72
N GLU A 2 -29.90 -11.41 -7.70
CA GLU A 2 -30.64 -11.11 -6.47
C GLU A 2 -30.40 -12.14 -5.35
N LYS A 3 -30.47 -13.46 -5.65
CA LYS A 3 -30.25 -14.53 -4.66
C LYS A 3 -28.83 -14.51 -4.03
N ILE A 4 -27.83 -14.03 -4.76
CA ILE A 4 -26.42 -14.03 -4.33
C ILE A 4 -26.12 -12.73 -3.56
N PHE A 5 -26.44 -11.59 -4.15
CA PHE A 5 -26.00 -10.28 -3.64
C PHE A 5 -27.07 -9.57 -2.80
N LYS A 6 -28.33 -10.05 -2.79
CA LYS A 6 -29.43 -9.48 -1.99
C LYS A 6 -29.63 -7.99 -2.26
N LEU A 7 -29.72 -7.64 -3.53
CA LEU A 7 -29.72 -6.25 -3.98
C LEU A 7 -30.87 -5.42 -3.37
N LYS A 8 -32.09 -5.99 -3.36
CA LYS A 8 -33.28 -5.33 -2.80
C LYS A 8 -33.15 -5.11 -1.29
N GLU A 9 -32.61 -6.10 -0.55
CA GLU A 9 -32.37 -5.99 0.89
C GLU A 9 -31.38 -4.86 1.22
N ASN A 10 -30.41 -4.61 0.31
CA ASN A 10 -29.40 -3.57 0.46
C ASN A 10 -29.79 -2.26 -0.23
N GLY A 11 -31.05 -2.09 -0.69
CA GLY A 11 -31.54 -0.84 -1.25
C GLY A 11 -30.90 -0.41 -2.58
N THR A 12 -30.43 -1.38 -3.39
CA THR A 12 -29.71 -1.13 -4.64
C THR A 12 -30.27 -1.96 -5.81
N ASN A 13 -29.71 -1.79 -6.99
CA ASN A 13 -30.09 -2.52 -8.20
C ASN A 13 -28.86 -2.82 -9.06
N VAL A 14 -29.00 -3.75 -10.03
CA VAL A 14 -27.92 -4.21 -10.90
C VAL A 14 -27.22 -3.07 -11.63
N LYS A 15 -27.95 -2.10 -12.17
CA LYS A 15 -27.38 -0.98 -12.92
C LYS A 15 -26.51 -0.10 -12.03
N THR A 16 -26.99 0.25 -10.84
CA THR A 16 -26.25 1.05 -9.85
C THR A 16 -24.97 0.33 -9.42
N GLU A 17 -25.04 -0.95 -9.12
CA GLU A 17 -23.88 -1.75 -8.72
C GLU A 17 -22.81 -1.85 -9.81
N ILE A 18 -23.20 -2.03 -11.07
CA ILE A 18 -22.26 -2.06 -12.21
C ILE A 18 -21.59 -0.70 -12.37
N ILE A 19 -22.36 0.40 -12.33
CA ILE A 19 -21.79 1.75 -12.44
C ILE A 19 -20.84 2.00 -11.27
N ALA A 20 -21.22 1.64 -10.06
CA ALA A 20 -20.37 1.74 -8.88
C ALA A 20 -19.06 0.95 -9.04
N GLY A 21 -19.12 -0.28 -9.56
CA GLY A 21 -17.95 -1.10 -9.80
C GLY A 21 -17.01 -0.52 -10.87
N ILE A 22 -17.55 0.01 -11.96
CA ILE A 22 -16.76 0.72 -12.98
C ILE A 22 -16.10 1.95 -12.37
N THR A 23 -16.83 2.74 -11.57
CA THR A 23 -16.30 3.95 -10.90
C THR A 23 -15.18 3.59 -9.93
N THR A 24 -15.35 2.53 -9.13
CA THR A 24 -14.30 2.05 -8.22
C THR A 24 -13.06 1.59 -9.00
N PHE A 25 -13.24 0.79 -10.04
CA PHE A 25 -12.13 0.36 -10.89
C PHE A 25 -11.36 1.54 -11.48
N LEU A 26 -12.05 2.53 -12.05
CA LEU A 26 -11.40 3.73 -12.60
C LEU A 26 -10.66 4.55 -11.53
N ALA A 27 -11.17 4.56 -10.30
CA ALA A 27 -10.52 5.26 -9.20
C ALA A 27 -9.21 4.59 -8.76
N MET A 28 -9.08 3.26 -8.93
CA MET A 28 -7.93 2.50 -8.44
C MET A 28 -7.10 1.81 -9.53
N ALA A 29 -7.50 1.90 -10.81
CA ALA A 29 -6.76 1.26 -11.92
C ALA A 29 -5.31 1.78 -12.07
N TYR A 30 -5.00 2.92 -11.49
CA TYR A 30 -3.63 3.44 -11.42
C TYR A 30 -2.65 2.47 -10.75
N ILE A 31 -3.12 1.55 -9.89
CA ILE A 31 -2.26 0.55 -9.24
C ILE A 31 -1.58 -0.36 -10.25
N LEU A 32 -2.20 -0.59 -11.41
CA LEU A 32 -1.65 -1.38 -12.51
C LEU A 32 -0.40 -0.73 -13.15
N ALA A 33 -0.22 0.58 -13.01
CA ALA A 33 0.99 1.29 -13.39
C ALA A 33 1.94 1.50 -12.21
N VAL A 34 1.40 1.89 -11.05
CA VAL A 34 2.17 2.26 -9.86
C VAL A 34 2.87 1.04 -9.25
N ASN A 35 2.18 -0.09 -9.12
CA ASN A 35 2.77 -1.27 -8.48
C ASN A 35 3.96 -1.85 -9.25
N PRO A 36 3.88 -2.05 -10.59
CA PRO A 36 5.06 -2.41 -11.37
C PRO A 36 6.20 -1.40 -11.26
N SER A 37 5.90 -0.11 -11.24
CA SER A 37 6.92 0.94 -11.07
C SER A 37 7.64 0.87 -9.72
N ILE A 38 6.93 0.54 -8.64
CA ILE A 38 7.51 0.43 -7.29
C ILE A 38 8.29 -0.89 -7.14
N LEU A 39 7.68 -2.02 -7.45
CA LEU A 39 8.30 -3.33 -7.19
C LEU A 39 9.43 -3.66 -8.17
N SER A 40 9.46 -3.06 -9.37
CA SER A 40 10.61 -3.19 -10.28
C SER A 40 11.89 -2.59 -9.70
N ALA A 41 11.79 -1.61 -8.80
CA ALA A 41 12.94 -1.10 -8.05
C ALA A 41 13.58 -2.17 -7.12
N ALA A 42 12.84 -3.22 -6.79
CA ALA A 42 13.33 -4.39 -6.06
C ALA A 42 14.00 -5.45 -6.96
N GLY A 43 14.14 -5.19 -8.26
CA GLY A 43 14.72 -6.10 -9.23
C GLY A 43 13.76 -7.16 -9.79
N MET A 44 12.47 -6.99 -9.60
CA MET A 44 11.44 -7.89 -10.13
C MET A 44 11.01 -7.48 -11.55
N ASP A 45 10.59 -8.46 -12.39
CA ASP A 45 10.13 -8.21 -13.75
C ASP A 45 8.81 -7.42 -13.78
N PRO A 46 8.75 -6.25 -14.45
CA PRO A 46 7.56 -5.39 -14.44
C PRO A 46 6.33 -6.02 -15.12
N ASN A 47 6.50 -6.88 -16.13
CA ASN A 47 5.39 -7.58 -16.77
C ASN A 47 4.80 -8.63 -15.81
N ALA A 48 5.67 -9.36 -15.12
CA ALA A 48 5.25 -10.34 -14.11
C ALA A 48 4.49 -9.66 -12.97
N ILE A 49 5.00 -8.52 -12.46
CA ILE A 49 4.34 -7.75 -11.39
C ILE A 49 2.98 -7.23 -11.87
N PHE A 50 2.88 -6.74 -13.10
CA PHE A 50 1.62 -6.26 -13.67
C PHE A 50 0.56 -7.35 -13.65
N ALA A 51 0.90 -8.56 -14.17
CA ALA A 51 -0.02 -9.69 -14.17
C ALA A 51 -0.35 -10.15 -12.75
N ALA A 52 0.64 -10.25 -11.86
CA ALA A 52 0.44 -10.62 -10.46
C ALA A 52 -0.50 -9.62 -9.75
N THR A 53 -0.35 -8.33 -10.01
CA THR A 53 -1.21 -7.27 -9.48
C THR A 53 -2.65 -7.42 -9.97
N ALA A 54 -2.85 -7.57 -11.27
CA ALA A 54 -4.19 -7.67 -11.86
C ALA A 54 -4.91 -8.95 -11.41
N VAL A 55 -4.22 -10.09 -11.42
CA VAL A 55 -4.81 -11.40 -11.06
C VAL A 55 -5.08 -11.46 -9.55
N SER A 56 -4.15 -11.03 -8.69
CA SER A 56 -4.36 -11.03 -7.24
C SER A 56 -5.47 -10.07 -6.82
N ALA A 57 -5.53 -8.87 -7.42
CA ALA A 57 -6.61 -7.92 -7.19
C ALA A 57 -7.96 -8.50 -7.59
N ALA A 58 -8.06 -9.09 -8.78
CA ALA A 58 -9.29 -9.73 -9.23
C ALA A 58 -9.71 -10.87 -8.29
N PHE A 59 -8.81 -11.75 -7.92
CA PHE A 59 -9.10 -12.91 -7.06
C PHE A 59 -9.55 -12.48 -5.66
N ALA A 60 -8.79 -11.61 -4.98
CA ALA A 60 -9.14 -11.12 -3.65
C ALA A 60 -10.48 -10.39 -3.66
N THR A 61 -10.73 -9.59 -4.70
CA THR A 61 -12.00 -8.87 -4.89
C THR A 61 -13.16 -9.82 -5.19
N LEU A 62 -12.93 -10.93 -5.92
CA LEU A 62 -13.93 -11.99 -6.09
C LEU A 62 -14.31 -12.65 -4.77
N ILE A 63 -13.32 -12.95 -3.91
CA ILE A 63 -13.62 -13.48 -2.57
C ILE A 63 -14.43 -12.45 -1.77
N MET A 64 -14.06 -11.18 -1.80
CA MET A 64 -14.82 -10.10 -1.16
C MET A 64 -16.26 -10.04 -1.69
N ALA A 65 -16.44 -10.17 -3.00
CA ALA A 65 -17.74 -10.14 -3.65
C ALA A 65 -18.67 -11.28 -3.21
N PHE A 66 -18.18 -12.51 -3.23
CA PHE A 66 -19.02 -13.69 -2.99
C PHE A 66 -19.07 -14.12 -1.53
N TYR A 67 -17.98 -13.96 -0.78
CA TYR A 67 -17.88 -14.43 0.59
C TYR A 67 -18.31 -13.39 1.61
N ALA A 68 -17.85 -12.14 1.46
CA ALA A 68 -18.22 -11.03 2.34
C ALA A 68 -19.45 -10.26 1.87
N ASN A 69 -19.70 -10.22 0.57
CA ASN A 69 -20.76 -9.44 -0.09
C ASN A 69 -20.67 -7.95 0.26
N TYR A 70 -19.48 -7.35 0.08
CA TYR A 70 -19.22 -5.92 0.27
C TYR A 70 -18.77 -5.23 -1.02
N PRO A 71 -19.11 -3.94 -1.21
CA PRO A 71 -18.67 -3.13 -2.35
C PRO A 71 -17.23 -2.64 -2.16
N VAL A 72 -16.34 -3.52 -1.70
CA VAL A 72 -14.94 -3.21 -1.40
C VAL A 72 -14.05 -3.96 -2.37
N VAL A 73 -13.13 -3.25 -2.98
CA VAL A 73 -12.16 -3.78 -3.94
C VAL A 73 -10.79 -3.84 -3.27
N LEU A 74 -10.06 -4.90 -3.57
CA LEU A 74 -8.74 -5.17 -3.02
C LEU A 74 -7.70 -5.16 -4.14
N ALA A 75 -6.51 -4.68 -3.81
CA ALA A 75 -5.33 -4.78 -4.66
C ALA A 75 -4.06 -4.69 -3.82
N SER A 76 -2.89 -4.74 -4.46
CA SER A 76 -1.59 -4.64 -3.77
C SER A 76 -1.45 -3.29 -3.06
N GLY A 77 -1.20 -3.30 -1.75
CA GLY A 77 -1.19 -2.12 -0.88
C GLY A 77 0.03 -1.22 -1.09
N MET A 78 -0.18 0.04 -1.50
CA MET A 78 0.93 0.93 -1.86
C MET A 78 1.94 1.16 -0.75
N GLY A 79 1.49 1.31 0.50
CA GLY A 79 2.38 1.46 1.65
C GLY A 79 3.27 0.24 1.84
N LEU A 80 2.68 -0.95 1.72
CA LEU A 80 3.37 -2.24 1.83
C LEU A 80 4.30 -2.49 0.64
N ASN A 81 3.90 -2.07 -0.58
CA ASN A 81 4.75 -2.14 -1.77
C ASN A 81 6.01 -1.29 -1.61
N ALA A 82 5.83 -0.06 -1.12
CA ALA A 82 6.94 0.85 -0.87
C ALA A 82 7.84 0.33 0.27
N TYR A 83 7.27 -0.23 1.33
CA TYR A 83 8.03 -0.87 2.41
C TYR A 83 8.82 -2.08 1.89
N PHE A 84 8.20 -2.91 1.06
CA PHE A 84 8.85 -4.03 0.38
C PHE A 84 10.05 -3.57 -0.45
N ALA A 85 9.82 -2.66 -1.41
CA ALA A 85 10.81 -2.30 -2.43
C ALA A 85 11.91 -1.36 -1.91
N TYR A 86 11.59 -0.46 -0.98
CA TYR A 86 12.52 0.59 -0.56
C TYR A 86 13.07 0.41 0.86
N THR A 87 12.57 -0.56 1.63
CA THR A 87 13.07 -0.86 2.97
C THR A 87 13.57 -2.29 3.09
N VAL A 88 12.69 -3.28 2.89
CA VAL A 88 13.02 -4.69 3.16
C VAL A 88 14.04 -5.22 2.17
N VAL A 89 13.79 -5.05 0.87
CA VAL A 89 14.68 -5.57 -0.18
C VAL A 89 16.07 -4.95 -0.12
N PRO A 90 16.25 -3.61 0.02
CA PRO A 90 17.57 -3.02 0.19
C PRO A 90 18.31 -3.53 1.45
N GLN A 91 17.62 -3.63 2.60
CA GLN A 91 18.23 -4.14 3.83
C GLN A 91 18.72 -5.60 3.70
N LEU A 92 17.98 -6.45 2.99
CA LEU A 92 18.39 -7.81 2.71
C LEU A 92 19.55 -7.88 1.70
N ALA A 93 19.55 -6.98 0.71
CA ALA A 93 20.64 -6.87 -0.26
C ALA A 93 21.96 -6.43 0.40
N GLU A 94 21.93 -5.50 1.36
CA GLU A 94 23.08 -5.10 2.18
C GLU A 94 23.65 -6.27 3.00
N GLN A 95 22.83 -7.24 3.37
CA GLN A 95 23.27 -8.50 4.03
C GLN A 95 23.83 -9.54 3.05
N GLY A 96 23.97 -9.20 1.77
CA GLY A 96 24.53 -10.09 0.75
C GLY A 96 23.57 -11.14 0.19
N ILE A 97 22.27 -11.00 0.42
CA ILE A 97 21.26 -11.91 -0.12
C ILE A 97 21.11 -11.70 -1.63
N THR A 98 21.27 -12.75 -2.42
CA THR A 98 21.30 -12.68 -3.89
C THR A 98 19.96 -12.27 -4.51
N ASN A 99 18.85 -12.80 -3.98
CA ASN A 99 17.49 -12.51 -4.44
C ASN A 99 16.62 -12.02 -3.28
N PRO A 100 16.87 -10.81 -2.75
CA PRO A 100 16.24 -10.33 -1.52
C PRO A 100 14.71 -10.20 -1.61
N TRP A 101 14.16 -9.96 -2.80
CA TRP A 101 12.72 -9.91 -3.02
C TRP A 101 12.01 -11.26 -2.78
N GLN A 102 12.71 -12.40 -2.97
CA GLN A 102 12.16 -13.73 -2.69
C GLN A 102 11.97 -13.94 -1.18
N VAL A 103 12.90 -13.45 -0.37
CA VAL A 103 12.76 -13.45 1.10
C VAL A 103 11.59 -12.56 1.52
N ALA A 104 11.45 -11.39 0.92
CA ALA A 104 10.35 -10.49 1.21
C ALA A 104 8.98 -11.09 0.81
N LEU A 105 8.87 -11.77 -0.35
CA LEU A 105 7.67 -12.53 -0.72
C LEU A 105 7.38 -13.68 0.26
N THR A 106 8.41 -14.35 0.75
CA THR A 106 8.26 -15.39 1.77
C THR A 106 7.67 -14.81 3.06
N ALA A 107 8.12 -13.60 3.45
CA ALA A 107 7.58 -12.93 4.62
C ALA A 107 6.09 -12.56 4.45
N ILE A 108 5.69 -12.10 3.26
CA ILE A 108 4.29 -11.79 2.94
C ILE A 108 3.44 -13.06 2.94
N LEU A 109 3.94 -14.17 2.40
CA LEU A 109 3.22 -15.45 2.47
C LEU A 109 2.97 -15.88 3.93
N VAL A 110 4.00 -15.80 4.77
CA VAL A 110 3.90 -16.14 6.20
C VAL A 110 2.95 -15.19 6.92
N GLU A 111 3.01 -13.90 6.63
CA GLU A 111 2.06 -12.88 7.10
C GLU A 111 0.63 -13.25 6.76
N GLY A 112 0.35 -13.54 5.49
CA GLY A 112 -0.98 -13.94 5.01
C GLY A 112 -1.51 -15.20 5.71
N ILE A 113 -0.65 -16.21 5.92
CA ILE A 113 -1.00 -17.43 6.66
C ILE A 113 -1.35 -17.10 8.12
N ILE A 114 -0.54 -16.26 8.77
CA ILE A 114 -0.83 -15.80 10.14
C ILE A 114 -2.17 -15.07 10.18
N PHE A 115 -2.47 -14.21 9.20
CA PHE A 115 -3.74 -13.51 9.12
C PHE A 115 -4.94 -14.43 8.90
N ILE A 116 -4.81 -15.49 8.09
CA ILE A 116 -5.86 -16.51 7.96
C ILE A 116 -6.14 -17.14 9.34
N ILE A 117 -5.09 -17.55 10.05
CA ILE A 117 -5.22 -18.14 11.39
C ILE A 117 -5.89 -17.16 12.35
N LEU A 118 -5.42 -15.92 12.43
CA LEU A 118 -5.97 -14.89 13.31
C LEU A 118 -7.43 -14.54 12.97
N SER A 119 -7.82 -14.60 11.68
CA SER A 119 -9.19 -14.35 11.22
C SER A 119 -10.14 -15.48 11.62
N ILE A 120 -9.70 -16.74 11.59
CA ILE A 120 -10.48 -17.90 12.07
C ILE A 120 -10.84 -17.76 13.55
N PHE A 121 -9.87 -17.32 14.36
CA PHE A 121 -10.07 -17.16 15.81
C PHE A 121 -10.68 -15.81 16.23
N LYS A 122 -11.12 -14.96 15.27
CA LYS A 122 -11.63 -13.59 15.51
C LYS A 122 -10.66 -12.70 16.30
N PHE A 123 -9.41 -13.08 16.37
CA PHE A 123 -8.39 -12.39 17.15
C PHE A 123 -8.00 -11.05 16.50
N ARG A 124 -8.06 -10.99 15.14
CA ARG A 124 -7.77 -9.78 14.36
C ARG A 124 -8.70 -8.61 14.73
N GLU A 125 -10.00 -8.89 14.94
CA GLU A 125 -10.97 -7.87 15.40
C GLU A 125 -10.61 -7.33 16.77
N THR A 126 -10.20 -8.21 17.71
CA THR A 126 -9.77 -7.82 19.05
C THR A 126 -8.48 -6.99 19.00
N LEU A 127 -7.53 -7.38 18.16
CA LEU A 127 -6.24 -6.71 18.01
C LEU A 127 -6.43 -5.25 17.55
N VAL A 128 -7.25 -5.04 16.53
CA VAL A 128 -7.58 -3.70 16.03
C VAL A 128 -8.21 -2.81 17.08
N ASN A 129 -9.13 -3.34 17.88
CA ASN A 129 -9.85 -2.55 18.87
C ASN A 129 -8.97 -2.18 20.09
N LYS A 130 -7.85 -2.87 20.30
CA LYS A 130 -6.98 -2.70 21.49
C LYS A 130 -5.75 -1.81 21.27
N VAL A 131 -5.41 -1.53 20.02
CA VAL A 131 -4.37 -0.53 19.75
C VAL A 131 -4.93 0.88 19.91
N PRO A 132 -4.20 1.81 20.57
CA PRO A 132 -4.65 3.19 20.79
C PRO A 132 -5.04 3.91 19.51
N GLN A 133 -6.12 4.67 19.55
CA GLN A 133 -6.65 5.34 18.35
C GLN A 133 -5.65 6.33 17.75
N ASN A 134 -5.01 7.16 18.60
CA ASN A 134 -4.00 8.12 18.13
C ASN A 134 -2.81 7.43 17.46
N LEU A 135 -2.39 6.27 17.97
CA LEU A 135 -1.30 5.49 17.35
C LEU A 135 -1.72 4.98 15.97
N LYS A 136 -2.97 4.50 15.81
CA LYS A 136 -3.51 4.09 14.51
C LYS A 136 -3.53 5.24 13.50
N TYR A 137 -4.04 6.40 13.93
CA TYR A 137 -4.09 7.58 13.08
C TYR A 137 -2.69 8.08 12.73
N GLY A 138 -1.77 8.05 13.71
CA GLY A 138 -0.37 8.39 13.49
C GLY A 138 0.33 7.46 12.50
N ILE A 139 0.14 6.13 12.62
CA ILE A 139 0.67 5.15 11.68
C ILE A 139 0.14 5.41 10.28
N SER A 140 -1.18 5.56 10.11
CA SER A 140 -1.79 5.83 8.80
C SER A 140 -1.26 7.12 8.17
N ALA A 141 -1.16 8.19 8.95
CA ALA A 141 -0.63 9.47 8.48
C ALA A 141 0.86 9.39 8.11
N GLY A 142 1.65 8.65 8.91
CA GLY A 142 3.07 8.41 8.64
C GLY A 142 3.31 7.63 7.35
N ILE A 143 2.50 6.60 7.09
CA ILE A 143 2.50 5.86 5.82
C ILE A 143 2.19 6.81 4.67
N GLY A 144 1.20 7.69 4.81
CA GLY A 144 0.85 8.68 3.79
C GLY A 144 2.00 9.64 3.45
N LEU A 145 2.71 10.15 4.47
CA LEU A 145 3.90 10.97 4.26
C LEU A 145 5.04 10.18 3.61
N PHE A 146 5.26 8.94 4.02
CA PHE A 146 6.27 8.07 3.43
C PHE A 146 6.01 7.83 1.94
N ILE A 147 4.77 7.48 1.56
CA ILE A 147 4.38 7.29 0.16
C ILE A 147 4.57 8.58 -0.64
N THR A 148 4.24 9.74 -0.05
CA THR A 148 4.46 11.05 -0.68
C THR A 148 5.94 11.28 -1.00
N ILE A 149 6.84 11.02 -0.04
CA ILE A 149 8.28 11.15 -0.25
C ILE A 149 8.78 10.20 -1.33
N VAL A 150 8.32 8.95 -1.32
CA VAL A 150 8.65 7.95 -2.35
C VAL A 150 8.26 8.46 -3.74
N GLY A 151 7.03 9.00 -3.89
CA GLY A 151 6.56 9.57 -5.14
C GLY A 151 7.40 10.76 -5.62
N LEU A 152 7.64 11.72 -4.74
CA LEU A 152 8.42 12.91 -5.05
C LEU A 152 9.90 12.58 -5.39
N LYS A 153 10.49 11.59 -4.69
CA LYS A 153 11.84 11.10 -4.97
C LYS A 153 11.89 10.37 -6.32
N GLY A 154 10.93 9.50 -6.60
CA GLY A 154 10.83 8.77 -7.88
C GLY A 154 10.69 9.68 -9.10
N ALA A 155 10.06 10.85 -8.93
CA ALA A 155 9.95 11.89 -9.96
C ALA A 155 11.15 12.86 -10.00
N GLY A 156 12.10 12.75 -9.06
CA GLY A 156 13.22 13.67 -8.94
C GLY A 156 12.88 15.05 -8.38
N VAL A 157 11.64 15.26 -7.87
CA VAL A 157 11.22 16.52 -7.24
C VAL A 157 12.02 16.79 -5.97
N ILE A 158 12.31 15.73 -5.22
CA ILE A 158 13.22 15.75 -4.08
C ILE A 158 14.38 14.79 -4.32
N THR A 159 15.55 15.17 -3.88
CA THR A 159 16.79 14.39 -3.97
C THR A 159 17.56 14.44 -2.66
N THR A 160 18.53 13.56 -2.50
CA THR A 160 19.54 13.66 -1.45
C THR A 160 20.78 14.32 -2.02
N ASP A 161 21.45 15.17 -1.24
CA ASP A 161 22.73 15.77 -1.63
C ASP A 161 23.86 14.87 -1.11
N ALA A 162 24.40 14.04 -1.98
CA ALA A 162 25.56 13.21 -1.66
C ALA A 162 26.83 13.81 -2.29
N TYR A 163 27.75 14.20 -1.44
CA TYR A 163 29.09 14.65 -1.86
C TYR A 163 30.09 13.51 -1.67
N TYR A 164 30.83 13.18 -2.72
CA TYR A 164 31.89 12.18 -2.66
C TYR A 164 33.27 12.86 -2.54
N ASP A 165 33.87 12.78 -1.37
CA ASP A 165 35.21 13.35 -1.07
C ASP A 165 36.31 12.28 -1.17
N GLY A 166 36.25 11.40 -2.16
CA GLY A 166 37.27 10.39 -2.42
C GLY A 166 37.45 9.30 -1.35
N LYS A 167 36.92 9.50 -0.14
CA LYS A 167 37.01 8.57 1.00
C LYS A 167 35.67 8.18 1.62
N ALA A 168 34.64 8.99 1.49
CA ALA A 168 33.32 8.71 2.01
C ALA A 168 32.25 9.51 1.25
N VAL A 169 31.06 8.94 1.10
CA VAL A 169 29.90 9.69 0.64
C VAL A 169 29.36 10.48 1.82
N GLN A 170 29.51 11.83 1.76
CA GLN A 170 28.88 12.72 2.74
C GLN A 170 27.61 13.31 2.15
N SER A 171 26.51 13.17 2.87
CA SER A 171 25.26 13.85 2.54
C SER A 171 25.20 15.15 3.32
N SER A 172 25.13 16.29 2.63
CA SER A 172 25.03 17.61 3.28
C SER A 172 23.59 17.90 3.73
N THR A 173 22.61 17.29 3.07
CA THR A 173 21.17 17.41 3.40
C THR A 173 20.47 16.06 3.32
N LEU A 174 19.54 15.84 4.24
CA LEU A 174 18.69 14.66 4.22
C LEU A 174 17.81 14.64 2.98
N VAL A 175 17.22 15.80 2.65
CA VAL A 175 16.35 16.02 1.49
C VAL A 175 16.61 17.42 0.95
N LYS A 176 16.74 17.56 -0.36
CA LYS A 176 16.78 18.85 -1.06
C LYS A 176 15.85 18.85 -2.26
N LEU A 177 15.51 20.04 -2.75
CA LEU A 177 14.78 20.22 -4.00
C LEU A 177 15.64 19.71 -5.16
N GLY A 178 15.04 18.91 -6.04
CA GLY A 178 15.68 18.43 -7.26
C GLY A 178 15.82 19.52 -8.33
N ASP A 179 16.27 19.14 -9.51
CA ASP A 179 16.42 20.08 -10.62
C ASP A 179 15.06 20.46 -11.20
N VAL A 180 14.56 21.65 -10.80
CA VAL A 180 13.26 22.19 -11.24
C VAL A 180 13.24 22.52 -12.73
N GLY A 181 14.40 22.60 -13.39
CA GLY A 181 14.50 22.79 -14.85
C GLY A 181 14.27 21.51 -15.65
N SER A 182 14.36 20.36 -15.00
CA SER A 182 14.19 19.07 -15.67
C SER A 182 12.74 18.75 -16.01
N ALA A 183 12.51 18.17 -17.19
CA ALA A 183 11.16 17.82 -17.65
C ALA A 183 10.42 16.91 -16.66
N PRO A 184 10.98 15.83 -16.08
CA PRO A 184 10.29 14.97 -15.12
C PRO A 184 9.76 15.73 -13.90
N VAL A 185 10.55 16.64 -13.33
CA VAL A 185 10.18 17.40 -12.13
C VAL A 185 9.04 18.35 -12.43
N VAL A 186 9.12 19.12 -13.50
CA VAL A 186 8.05 20.05 -13.89
C VAL A 186 6.77 19.30 -14.21
N LEU A 187 6.86 18.20 -14.97
CA LEU A 187 5.71 17.39 -15.33
C LEU A 187 5.04 16.75 -14.12
N ALA A 188 5.82 16.28 -13.14
CA ALA A 188 5.27 15.75 -11.90
C ALA A 188 4.52 16.82 -11.10
N LEU A 189 5.09 18.03 -10.97
CA LEU A 189 4.43 19.15 -10.28
C LEU A 189 3.14 19.58 -11.00
N VAL A 190 3.17 19.69 -12.33
CA VAL A 190 1.97 19.96 -13.14
C VAL A 190 0.95 18.85 -12.96
N GLY A 191 1.38 17.58 -12.94
CA GLY A 191 0.51 16.43 -12.69
C GLY A 191 -0.20 16.49 -11.35
N ILE A 192 0.50 16.90 -10.27
CA ILE A 192 -0.12 17.11 -8.96
C ILE A 192 -1.23 18.15 -9.04
N LEU A 193 -1.00 19.26 -9.74
CA LEU A 193 -2.01 20.31 -9.94
C LEU A 193 -3.22 19.81 -10.76
N ILE A 194 -2.96 18.99 -11.80
CA ILE A 194 -4.03 18.39 -12.61
C ILE A 194 -4.89 17.48 -11.74
N VAL A 195 -4.28 16.54 -10.96
CA VAL A 195 -5.02 15.64 -10.07
C VAL A 195 -5.83 16.44 -9.04
N ALA A 196 -5.23 17.45 -8.41
CA ALA A 196 -5.89 18.31 -7.43
C ALA A 196 -7.10 19.05 -8.04
N THR A 197 -6.95 19.57 -9.26
CA THR A 197 -8.02 20.27 -9.98
C THR A 197 -9.17 19.31 -10.32
N LEU A 198 -8.86 18.15 -10.89
CA LEU A 198 -9.86 17.12 -11.20
C LEU A 198 -10.58 16.63 -9.94
N TRP A 199 -9.86 16.47 -8.85
CA TRP A 199 -10.43 16.11 -7.55
C TRP A 199 -11.37 17.19 -7.01
N HIS A 200 -10.99 18.46 -7.12
CA HIS A 200 -11.84 19.58 -6.71
C HIS A 200 -13.18 19.55 -7.45
N TYR A 201 -13.17 19.31 -8.75
CA TYR A 201 -14.39 19.20 -9.57
C TYR A 201 -15.10 17.83 -9.44
N ARG A 202 -14.66 16.97 -8.52
CA ARG A 202 -15.23 15.64 -8.27
C ARG A 202 -15.28 14.76 -9.53
N VAL A 203 -14.28 14.87 -10.39
CA VAL A 203 -14.16 14.02 -11.59
C VAL A 203 -13.86 12.59 -11.16
N LYS A 204 -14.69 11.64 -11.61
CA LYS A 204 -14.49 10.21 -11.31
C LYS A 204 -13.21 9.73 -11.98
N GLY A 205 -12.39 8.98 -11.23
CA GLY A 205 -11.09 8.53 -11.72
C GLY A 205 -10.05 9.64 -11.88
N SER A 206 -10.18 10.76 -11.13
CA SER A 206 -9.28 11.92 -11.18
C SER A 206 -7.80 11.57 -11.10
N ILE A 207 -7.44 10.57 -10.28
CA ILE A 207 -6.05 10.11 -10.14
C ILE A 207 -5.56 9.48 -11.44
N LEU A 208 -6.32 8.53 -12.00
CA LEU A 208 -5.96 7.87 -13.26
C LEU A 208 -5.90 8.87 -14.42
N ILE A 209 -6.91 9.74 -14.53
CA ILE A 209 -6.94 10.79 -15.58
C ILE A 209 -5.74 11.72 -15.42
N GLY A 210 -5.39 12.09 -14.20
CA GLY A 210 -4.21 12.91 -13.91
C GLY A 210 -2.89 12.24 -14.31
N ILE A 211 -2.74 10.95 -14.05
CA ILE A 211 -1.59 10.14 -14.50
C ILE A 211 -1.52 10.17 -16.03
N LEU A 212 -2.62 9.83 -16.71
CA LEU A 212 -2.66 9.77 -18.16
C LEU A 212 -2.40 11.14 -18.81
N ALA A 213 -2.97 12.22 -18.25
CA ALA A 213 -2.70 13.59 -18.72
C ALA A 213 -1.23 13.97 -18.55
N THR A 214 -0.62 13.65 -17.40
CA THR A 214 0.80 13.90 -17.14
C THR A 214 1.69 13.10 -18.09
N TRP A 215 1.33 11.85 -18.34
CA TRP A 215 2.04 11.01 -19.29
C TRP A 215 1.96 11.55 -20.73
N VAL A 216 0.77 11.97 -21.19
CA VAL A 216 0.60 12.61 -22.50
C VAL A 216 1.46 13.87 -22.62
N LEU A 217 1.49 14.71 -21.57
CA LEU A 217 2.40 15.87 -21.53
C LEU A 217 3.87 15.44 -21.59
N GLY A 218 4.22 14.30 -20.98
CA GLY A 218 5.55 13.71 -21.07
C GLY A 218 5.89 13.28 -22.49
N ILE A 219 4.97 12.65 -23.21
CA ILE A 219 5.15 12.28 -24.64
C ILE A 219 5.38 13.55 -25.49
N ILE A 220 4.60 14.59 -25.27
CA ILE A 220 4.78 15.88 -25.95
C ILE A 220 6.18 16.46 -25.66
N ALA A 221 6.60 16.45 -24.39
CA ALA A 221 7.93 16.91 -23.98
C ALA A 221 9.05 16.09 -24.65
N GLN A 222 8.86 14.77 -24.81
CA GLN A 222 9.80 13.90 -25.52
C GLN A 222 9.88 14.25 -27.02
N LEU A 223 8.74 14.45 -27.67
CA LEU A 223 8.69 14.84 -29.09
C LEU A 223 9.33 16.23 -29.33
N CYS A 224 9.23 17.14 -28.36
CA CYS A 224 9.87 18.45 -28.41
C CYS A 224 11.38 18.41 -28.02
N GLY A 225 11.93 17.26 -27.64
CA GLY A 225 13.32 17.11 -27.25
C GLY A 225 13.65 17.60 -25.85
N TRP A 226 12.63 17.99 -25.05
CA TRP A 226 12.83 18.42 -23.65
C TRP A 226 13.00 17.25 -22.68
N TYR A 227 12.23 16.16 -22.86
CA TYR A 227 12.44 14.92 -22.12
C TYR A 227 13.35 13.97 -22.91
N GLN A 228 14.50 13.62 -22.35
CA GLN A 228 15.54 12.77 -22.99
C GLN A 228 15.70 11.41 -22.27
N GLY A 229 14.70 10.97 -21.52
CA GLY A 229 14.70 9.68 -20.84
C GLY A 229 14.26 8.51 -21.74
N ALA A 230 13.86 7.41 -21.09
CA ALA A 230 13.34 6.22 -21.78
C ALA A 230 12.14 6.56 -22.67
N PRO A 231 11.89 5.79 -23.78
CA PRO A 231 10.72 5.97 -24.61
C PRO A 231 9.42 5.89 -23.80
N LEU A 232 8.54 6.87 -24.03
CA LEU A 232 7.24 6.96 -23.33
C LEU A 232 6.09 6.40 -24.14
N ILE A 233 6.33 6.06 -25.42
CA ILE A 233 5.33 5.45 -26.30
C ILE A 233 5.30 3.95 -26.02
N PRO A 234 4.10 3.35 -25.82
CA PRO A 234 3.98 1.92 -25.57
C PRO A 234 4.57 1.09 -26.72
N ASP A 235 5.36 0.07 -26.38
CA ASP A 235 5.88 -0.87 -27.38
C ASP A 235 4.89 -2.01 -27.59
N PHE A 236 4.38 -2.11 -28.83
CA PHE A 236 3.51 -3.19 -29.29
C PHE A 236 4.22 -4.18 -30.23
N ALA A 237 5.53 -4.03 -30.48
CA ALA A 237 6.26 -4.88 -31.43
C ALA A 237 6.27 -6.36 -30.99
N ASN A 238 6.38 -6.62 -29.68
CA ASN A 238 6.38 -7.95 -29.09
C ASN A 238 5.09 -8.22 -28.26
N TYR A 239 3.98 -7.62 -28.69
CA TYR A 239 2.72 -7.73 -27.98
C TYR A 239 2.19 -9.16 -27.96
N SER A 240 1.91 -9.67 -26.75
CA SER A 240 1.20 -10.92 -26.54
C SER A 240 0.16 -10.72 -25.44
N VAL A 241 -1.09 -11.03 -25.72
CA VAL A 241 -2.21 -10.89 -24.75
C VAL A 241 -1.90 -11.57 -23.43
N PHE A 242 -1.23 -12.71 -23.46
CA PHE A 242 -0.87 -13.50 -22.28
C PHE A 242 0.61 -13.35 -21.87
N GLY A 243 1.36 -12.47 -22.52
CA GLY A 243 2.78 -12.24 -22.23
C GLY A 243 3.06 -11.97 -20.74
N PRO A 244 2.37 -11.02 -20.10
CA PRO A 244 2.55 -10.75 -18.68
C PRO A 244 2.24 -11.96 -17.78
N VAL A 245 1.22 -12.76 -18.13
CA VAL A 245 0.86 -13.96 -17.37
C VAL A 245 1.93 -15.05 -17.52
N GLN A 246 2.54 -15.16 -18.71
CA GLN A 246 3.66 -16.07 -18.93
C GLN A 246 4.89 -15.64 -18.11
N ASN A 247 5.23 -14.34 -18.15
CA ASN A 247 6.32 -13.80 -17.34
C ASN A 247 6.06 -14.00 -15.83
N MET A 248 4.85 -13.76 -15.37
CA MET A 248 4.47 -14.06 -13.97
C MET A 248 4.73 -15.53 -13.63
N ALA A 249 4.34 -16.47 -14.52
CA ALA A 249 4.51 -17.89 -14.28
C ALA A 249 5.99 -18.35 -14.25
N THR A 250 6.87 -17.69 -14.99
CA THR A 250 8.30 -18.04 -15.07
C THR A 250 9.15 -17.30 -14.06
N GLU A 251 8.91 -15.99 -13.86
CA GLU A 251 9.79 -15.09 -13.12
C GLU A 251 9.42 -14.97 -11.65
N THR A 252 8.12 -14.96 -11.30
CA THR A 252 7.70 -14.62 -9.93
C THR A 252 6.87 -15.68 -9.23
N PHE A 253 6.22 -16.58 -9.97
CA PHE A 253 5.31 -17.58 -9.42
C PHE A 253 6.02 -18.55 -8.48
N PHE A 254 5.58 -18.61 -7.21
CA PHE A 254 6.15 -19.45 -6.15
C PHE A 254 7.67 -19.27 -5.93
N LYS A 255 8.21 -18.09 -6.23
CA LYS A 255 9.62 -17.78 -5.99
C LYS A 255 9.84 -17.35 -4.55
N PHE A 256 9.94 -18.32 -3.65
CA PHE A 256 10.18 -18.13 -2.22
C PHE A 256 11.59 -18.58 -1.81
N ASP A 257 12.15 -17.91 -0.80
CA ASP A 257 13.40 -18.31 -0.16
C ASP A 257 13.16 -18.64 1.33
N PHE A 258 12.91 -19.90 1.61
CA PHE A 258 12.80 -20.40 2.98
C PHE A 258 14.17 -20.69 3.62
N GLY A 259 15.27 -20.70 2.85
CA GLY A 259 16.62 -20.90 3.36
C GLY A 259 17.04 -19.77 4.30
N TYR A 260 16.68 -18.53 3.96
CA TYR A 260 16.90 -17.37 4.82
C TYR A 260 16.20 -17.51 6.18
N VAL A 261 14.98 -18.02 6.18
CA VAL A 261 14.16 -18.18 7.42
C VAL A 261 14.87 -19.07 8.43
N ALA A 262 15.48 -20.17 7.97
CA ALA A 262 16.18 -21.12 8.82
C ALA A 262 17.44 -20.51 9.45
N GLN A 263 18.12 -19.60 8.76
CA GLN A 263 19.39 -19.00 9.21
C GLN A 263 19.20 -17.71 10.00
N HIS A 264 18.13 -16.93 9.71
CA HIS A 264 17.90 -15.59 10.25
C HIS A 264 16.49 -15.44 10.84
N ALA A 265 16.02 -16.45 11.60
CA ALA A 265 14.63 -16.53 12.07
C ALA A 265 14.14 -15.26 12.82
N LEU A 266 15.01 -14.61 13.62
CA LEU A 266 14.64 -13.40 14.38
C LEU A 266 14.43 -12.22 13.44
N ASN A 267 15.36 -11.96 12.51
CA ASN A 267 15.22 -10.87 11.52
C ASN A 267 14.00 -11.08 10.64
N PHE A 268 13.80 -12.32 10.20
CA PHE A 268 12.63 -12.69 9.41
C PHE A 268 11.31 -12.45 10.18
N ALA A 269 11.24 -12.84 11.46
CA ALA A 269 10.08 -12.61 12.30
C ALA A 269 9.75 -11.11 12.45
N VAL A 270 10.77 -10.24 12.55
CA VAL A 270 10.58 -8.79 12.59
C VAL A 270 10.01 -8.25 11.28
N ILE A 271 10.51 -8.74 10.12
CA ILE A 271 10.00 -8.35 8.80
C ILE A 271 8.53 -8.77 8.67
N VAL A 272 8.19 -10.02 8.99
CA VAL A 272 6.82 -10.54 8.97
C VAL A 272 5.91 -9.71 9.88
N PHE A 273 6.38 -9.41 11.11
CA PHE A 273 5.61 -8.64 12.07
C PHE A 273 5.35 -7.20 11.60
N ALA A 274 6.33 -6.58 10.93
CA ALA A 274 6.15 -5.25 10.37
C ALA A 274 5.11 -5.24 9.24
N PHE A 275 5.17 -6.18 8.31
CA PHE A 275 4.16 -6.35 7.27
C PHE A 275 2.77 -6.55 7.90
N LEU A 276 2.66 -7.47 8.86
CA LEU A 276 1.43 -7.80 9.57
C LEU A 276 0.80 -6.57 10.25
N PHE A 277 1.61 -5.73 10.90
CA PHE A 277 1.11 -4.51 11.55
C PHE A 277 0.64 -3.47 10.54
N VAL A 278 1.42 -3.23 9.47
CA VAL A 278 1.05 -2.26 8.44
C VAL A 278 -0.27 -2.67 7.77
N ASP A 279 -0.37 -3.93 7.35
CA ASP A 279 -1.57 -4.45 6.68
C ASP A 279 -2.80 -4.42 7.59
N LEU A 280 -2.62 -4.80 8.87
CA LEU A 280 -3.71 -4.77 9.84
C LEU A 280 -4.37 -3.39 9.94
N PHE A 281 -3.54 -2.32 10.03
CA PHE A 281 -4.05 -0.97 10.21
C PHE A 281 -4.58 -0.39 8.90
N ASP A 282 -3.95 -0.69 7.78
CA ASP A 282 -4.38 -0.23 6.46
C ASP A 282 -5.76 -0.83 6.10
N THR A 283 -5.89 -2.14 6.18
CA THR A 283 -7.14 -2.85 5.86
C THR A 283 -8.29 -2.42 6.76
N VAL A 284 -8.07 -2.37 8.08
CA VAL A 284 -9.17 -2.04 8.99
C VAL A 284 -9.57 -0.58 8.90
N GLY A 285 -8.61 0.32 8.81
CA GLY A 285 -8.88 1.75 8.59
C GLY A 285 -9.70 1.97 7.34
N THR A 286 -9.33 1.31 6.25
CA THR A 286 -10.03 1.36 4.97
C THR A 286 -11.44 0.77 5.05
N LEU A 287 -11.61 -0.43 5.61
CA LEU A 287 -12.91 -1.08 5.73
C LEU A 287 -13.90 -0.24 6.54
N ILE A 288 -13.46 0.34 7.65
CA ILE A 288 -14.29 1.23 8.47
C ILE A 288 -14.63 2.50 7.69
N GLY A 289 -13.67 3.11 7.02
CA GLY A 289 -13.90 4.32 6.21
C GLY A 289 -14.92 4.10 5.10
N VAL A 290 -14.79 3.01 4.35
CA VAL A 290 -15.74 2.63 3.29
C VAL A 290 -17.11 2.30 3.87
N ALA A 291 -17.15 1.61 5.02
CA ALA A 291 -18.39 1.24 5.69
C ALA A 291 -19.16 2.46 6.22
N GLN A 292 -18.46 3.48 6.73
CA GLN A 292 -19.05 4.74 7.18
C GLN A 292 -19.66 5.50 5.99
N GLU A 293 -18.93 5.65 4.90
CA GLU A 293 -19.43 6.33 3.69
C GLU A 293 -20.65 5.60 3.09
N GLY A 294 -20.65 4.25 3.15
CA GLY A 294 -21.72 3.42 2.62
C GLY A 294 -22.91 3.23 3.54
N ASN A 295 -22.91 3.77 4.76
CA ASN A 295 -23.88 3.45 5.79
C ASN A 295 -24.04 1.92 5.98
N LEU A 296 -22.92 1.17 5.94
CA LEU A 296 -22.88 -0.28 6.06
C LEU A 296 -22.69 -0.75 7.52
N LEU A 297 -22.49 0.19 8.46
CA LEU A 297 -22.35 -0.10 9.88
C LEU A 297 -23.71 -0.41 10.51
N ASN A 298 -23.70 -1.31 11.50
CA ASN A 298 -24.88 -1.59 12.32
C ASN A 298 -25.14 -0.46 13.35
N GLU A 299 -26.20 -0.56 14.13
CA GLU A 299 -26.57 0.42 15.18
C GLU A 299 -25.49 0.57 16.27
N LYS A 300 -24.59 -0.39 16.41
CA LYS A 300 -23.46 -0.36 17.36
C LYS A 300 -22.19 0.26 16.75
N GLY A 301 -22.26 0.73 15.48
CA GLY A 301 -21.09 1.26 14.77
C GLY A 301 -20.11 0.18 14.31
N GLU A 302 -20.51 -1.09 14.27
CA GLU A 302 -19.68 -2.20 13.84
C GLU A 302 -20.01 -2.60 12.39
N LEU A 303 -19.02 -3.07 11.65
CA LEU A 303 -19.21 -3.62 10.31
C LEU A 303 -19.67 -5.10 10.42
N PRO A 304 -20.94 -5.41 10.08
CA PRO A 304 -21.40 -6.80 10.07
C PRO A 304 -20.50 -7.65 9.16
N ARG A 305 -20.22 -8.88 9.49
CA ARG A 305 -19.39 -9.78 8.66
C ARG A 305 -17.94 -9.30 8.42
N VAL A 306 -17.39 -8.39 9.25
CA VAL A 306 -16.01 -7.90 9.10
C VAL A 306 -15.00 -9.04 9.01
N GLY A 307 -15.18 -10.13 9.77
CA GLY A 307 -14.30 -11.30 9.71
C GLY A 307 -14.22 -11.94 8.31
N ARG A 308 -15.31 -11.88 7.51
CA ARG A 308 -15.28 -12.36 6.12
C ARG A 308 -14.49 -11.42 5.20
N ALA A 309 -14.61 -10.13 5.41
CA ALA A 309 -13.84 -9.14 4.66
C ALA A 309 -12.33 -9.28 4.95
N LEU A 310 -11.98 -9.44 6.24
CA LEU A 310 -10.60 -9.67 6.68
C LEU A 310 -10.03 -11.01 6.18
N MET A 311 -10.86 -12.04 6.03
CA MET A 311 -10.45 -13.31 5.42
C MET A 311 -10.18 -13.16 3.92
N SER A 312 -10.99 -12.34 3.22
CA SER A 312 -10.77 -12.06 1.78
C SER A 312 -9.43 -11.38 1.54
N ASP A 313 -9.06 -10.49 2.42
CA ASP A 313 -7.79 -9.78 2.47
C ASP A 313 -6.61 -10.75 2.70
N ALA A 314 -6.70 -11.59 3.73
CA ALA A 314 -5.67 -12.57 4.05
C ALA A 314 -5.43 -13.61 2.92
N LEU A 315 -6.51 -14.10 2.31
CA LEU A 315 -6.42 -15.01 1.15
C LEU A 315 -5.84 -14.30 -0.07
N GLY A 316 -6.20 -13.03 -0.28
CA GLY A 316 -5.64 -12.18 -1.32
C GLY A 316 -4.13 -11.99 -1.15
N THR A 317 -3.67 -11.74 0.07
CA THR A 317 -2.25 -11.60 0.43
C THR A 317 -1.47 -12.88 0.15
N CYS A 318 -1.98 -14.05 0.59
CA CYS A 318 -1.33 -15.33 0.30
C CYS A 318 -1.21 -15.58 -1.21
N LEU A 319 -2.27 -15.34 -1.96
CA LEU A 319 -2.23 -15.51 -3.41
C LEU A 319 -1.31 -14.47 -4.06
N GLY A 320 -1.36 -13.22 -3.64
CA GLY A 320 -0.48 -12.15 -4.12
C GLY A 320 0.99 -12.52 -3.99
N ALA A 321 1.40 -13.00 -2.82
CA ALA A 321 2.75 -13.50 -2.58
C ALA A 321 3.12 -14.68 -3.50
N CYS A 322 2.20 -15.64 -3.70
CA CYS A 322 2.42 -16.76 -4.62
C CYS A 322 2.57 -16.31 -6.07
N LEU A 323 1.89 -15.27 -6.50
CA LEU A 323 1.97 -14.73 -7.87
C LEU A 323 3.16 -13.80 -8.07
N GLY A 324 3.71 -13.24 -7.00
CA GLY A 324 4.85 -12.32 -7.06
C GLY A 324 4.45 -10.84 -6.95
N THR A 325 3.45 -10.54 -6.14
CA THR A 325 3.17 -9.16 -5.72
C THR A 325 3.18 -9.06 -4.20
N SER A 326 3.21 -7.84 -3.68
CA SER A 326 3.18 -7.56 -2.25
C SER A 326 1.81 -7.85 -1.64
N THR A 327 1.66 -7.59 -0.35
CA THR A 327 0.41 -7.75 0.42
C THR A 327 -0.78 -7.12 -0.30
N VAL A 328 -1.89 -7.84 -0.37
CA VAL A 328 -3.14 -7.39 -1.00
C VAL A 328 -4.08 -6.89 0.08
N THR A 329 -4.48 -5.62 0.02
CA THR A 329 -5.31 -4.96 1.04
C THR A 329 -6.58 -4.36 0.45
N SER A 330 -7.52 -3.98 1.32
CA SER A 330 -8.72 -3.24 0.94
C SER A 330 -8.39 -1.79 0.58
N TYR A 331 -9.00 -1.24 -0.48
CA TYR A 331 -8.73 0.10 -1.01
C TYR A 331 -9.77 1.13 -0.61
N VAL A 332 -9.30 2.27 -0.11
CA VAL A 332 -10.16 3.41 0.28
C VAL A 332 -10.89 4.02 -0.91
N GLU A 333 -10.37 3.89 -2.11
CA GLU A 333 -11.01 4.29 -3.37
C GLU A 333 -12.35 3.59 -3.61
N SER A 334 -12.62 2.49 -2.92
CA SER A 334 -13.94 1.83 -2.90
C SER A 334 -15.04 2.78 -2.43
N THR A 335 -14.72 3.83 -1.65
CA THR A 335 -15.65 4.90 -1.28
C THR A 335 -16.27 5.58 -2.50
N THR A 336 -15.56 5.67 -3.62
CA THR A 336 -16.07 6.29 -4.86
C THR A 336 -17.24 5.51 -5.44
N GLY A 337 -17.15 4.18 -5.48
CA GLY A 337 -18.25 3.33 -5.92
C GLY A 337 -19.40 3.29 -4.92
N VAL A 338 -19.08 3.32 -3.64
CA VAL A 338 -20.07 3.40 -2.56
C VAL A 338 -20.85 4.72 -2.63
N ALA A 339 -20.19 5.83 -2.94
CA ALA A 339 -20.84 7.13 -3.19
C ALA A 339 -21.79 7.11 -4.41
N GLU A 340 -21.53 6.26 -5.40
CA GLU A 340 -22.43 6.01 -6.55
C GLU A 340 -23.63 5.11 -6.21
N GLY A 341 -23.73 4.63 -4.98
CA GLY A 341 -24.79 3.75 -4.53
C GLY A 341 -24.46 2.26 -4.53
N GLY A 342 -23.19 1.89 -4.69
CA GLY A 342 -22.71 0.52 -4.50
C GLY A 342 -22.89 0.07 -3.04
N ARG A 343 -23.49 -1.09 -2.82
CA ARG A 343 -23.83 -1.58 -1.48
C ARG A 343 -23.50 -3.07 -1.30
N THR A 344 -23.20 -3.76 -2.38
CA THR A 344 -23.06 -5.22 -2.39
C THR A 344 -21.81 -5.69 -3.10
N GLY A 345 -21.53 -6.99 -2.99
CA GLY A 345 -20.43 -7.63 -3.71
C GLY A 345 -20.55 -7.58 -5.24
N LEU A 346 -21.67 -7.17 -5.81
CA LEU A 346 -21.80 -7.01 -7.27
C LEU A 346 -20.92 -5.83 -7.77
N THR A 347 -20.78 -4.76 -6.97
CA THR A 347 -19.82 -3.70 -7.23
C THR A 347 -18.40 -4.26 -7.30
N ALA A 348 -18.00 -5.04 -6.30
CA ALA A 348 -16.69 -5.69 -6.26
C ALA A 348 -16.48 -6.66 -7.43
N LEU A 349 -17.48 -7.51 -7.74
CA LEU A 349 -17.43 -8.42 -8.89
C LEU A 349 -17.17 -7.67 -10.21
N THR A 350 -17.85 -6.54 -10.41
CA THR A 350 -17.67 -5.73 -11.62
C THR A 350 -16.22 -5.22 -11.73
N SER A 351 -15.66 -4.70 -10.64
CA SER A 351 -14.27 -4.26 -10.62
C SER A 351 -13.27 -5.40 -10.83
N ALA A 352 -13.53 -6.57 -10.24
CA ALA A 352 -12.69 -7.76 -10.43
C ALA A 352 -12.61 -8.20 -11.89
N ILE A 353 -13.75 -8.19 -12.61
CA ILE A 353 -13.78 -8.48 -14.05
C ILE A 353 -12.96 -7.45 -14.83
N LEU A 354 -13.05 -6.18 -14.47
CA LEU A 354 -12.30 -5.11 -15.15
C LEU A 354 -10.79 -5.23 -14.92
N PHE A 355 -10.32 -5.71 -13.76
CA PHE A 355 -8.89 -6.00 -13.55
C PHE A 355 -8.39 -7.09 -14.49
N ILE A 356 -9.16 -8.15 -14.72
CA ILE A 356 -8.80 -9.20 -15.70
C ILE A 356 -8.80 -8.65 -17.12
N LEU A 357 -9.81 -7.84 -17.46
CA LEU A 357 -9.91 -7.21 -18.78
C LEU A 357 -8.82 -6.15 -19.03
N ALA A 358 -8.15 -5.67 -18.00
CA ALA A 358 -7.02 -4.75 -18.14
C ALA A 358 -5.71 -5.47 -18.52
N ILE A 359 -5.61 -6.81 -18.35
CA ILE A 359 -4.38 -7.55 -18.64
C ILE A 359 -3.87 -7.31 -20.07
N PRO A 360 -4.69 -7.36 -21.14
CA PRO A 360 -4.24 -7.06 -22.49
C PRO A 360 -3.73 -5.63 -22.68
N LEU A 361 -4.05 -4.71 -21.79
CA LEU A 361 -3.65 -3.30 -21.88
C LEU A 361 -2.28 -3.02 -21.21
N TYR A 362 -1.55 -4.05 -20.82
CA TYR A 362 -0.27 -3.92 -20.09
C TYR A 362 0.76 -2.99 -20.76
N PRO A 363 0.92 -2.93 -22.11
CA PRO A 363 1.92 -2.05 -22.69
C PRO A 363 1.63 -0.57 -22.41
N ILE A 364 0.35 -0.23 -22.27
CA ILE A 364 -0.09 1.14 -21.94
C ILE A 364 0.30 1.47 -20.50
N PHE A 365 -0.02 0.57 -19.54
CA PHE A 365 0.26 0.82 -18.13
C PHE A 365 1.76 0.83 -17.82
N LEU A 366 2.54 -0.05 -18.44
CA LEU A 366 3.98 -0.15 -18.22
C LEU A 366 4.79 0.96 -18.90
N ALA A 367 4.23 1.63 -19.91
CA ALA A 367 4.85 2.79 -20.54
C ALA A 367 4.73 4.08 -19.69
N ILE A 368 3.90 4.06 -18.63
CA ILE A 368 3.70 5.22 -17.76
C ILE A 368 4.94 5.42 -16.87
N PRO A 369 5.65 6.57 -16.99
CA PRO A 369 6.88 6.81 -16.25
C PRO A 369 6.61 7.21 -14.80
N SER A 370 7.64 7.10 -13.94
CA SER A 370 7.54 7.43 -12.51
C SER A 370 7.12 8.88 -12.23
N PHE A 371 7.51 9.84 -13.07
CA PHE A 371 7.07 11.23 -12.90
C PHE A 371 5.56 11.41 -13.16
N ALA A 372 4.94 10.54 -13.96
CA ALA A 372 3.50 10.56 -14.19
C ALA A 372 2.72 9.81 -13.10
N THR A 373 3.33 8.82 -12.42
CA THR A 373 2.72 8.12 -11.30
C THR A 373 2.90 8.86 -9.95
N ALA A 374 3.90 9.71 -9.83
CA ALA A 374 4.18 10.48 -8.61
C ALA A 374 2.98 11.32 -8.11
N PRO A 375 2.20 12.01 -8.96
CA PRO A 375 1.00 12.71 -8.54
C PRO A 375 -0.01 11.84 -7.79
N ALA A 376 -0.16 10.58 -8.20
CA ALA A 376 -1.03 9.61 -7.52
C ALA A 376 -0.52 9.32 -6.10
N LEU A 377 0.78 9.04 -5.95
CA LEU A 377 1.40 8.74 -4.65
C LEU A 377 1.27 9.94 -3.70
N VAL A 378 1.50 11.15 -4.19
CA VAL A 378 1.31 12.39 -3.41
C VAL A 378 -0.16 12.55 -2.99
N PHE A 379 -1.09 12.26 -3.89
CA PHE A 379 -2.51 12.43 -3.60
C PHE A 379 -3.04 11.37 -2.62
N VAL A 380 -2.60 10.13 -2.74
CA VAL A 380 -2.89 9.09 -1.74
C VAL A 380 -2.31 9.45 -0.38
N GLY A 381 -1.08 9.97 -0.35
CA GLY A 381 -0.48 10.50 0.87
C GLY A 381 -1.34 11.60 1.50
N LEU A 382 -1.90 12.51 0.69
CA LEU A 382 -2.83 13.55 1.14
C LEU A 382 -4.12 12.96 1.76
N LEU A 383 -4.65 11.87 1.20
CA LEU A 383 -5.83 11.22 1.76
C LEU A 383 -5.54 10.56 3.11
N MET A 384 -4.36 9.97 3.26
CA MET A 384 -3.94 9.30 4.49
C MET A 384 -3.55 10.28 5.59
N ILE A 385 -2.90 11.41 5.28
CA ILE A 385 -2.50 12.44 6.27
C ILE A 385 -3.72 13.08 6.96
N LYS A 386 -4.89 13.07 6.36
CA LYS A 386 -6.14 13.53 6.99
C LYS A 386 -6.43 12.84 8.32
N ASN A 387 -5.89 11.64 8.56
CA ASN A 387 -6.09 10.97 9.85
C ASN A 387 -5.45 11.71 11.03
N VAL A 388 -4.51 12.64 10.78
CA VAL A 388 -3.98 13.52 11.84
C VAL A 388 -5.09 14.39 12.45
N THR A 389 -6.08 14.83 11.69
CA THR A 389 -7.19 15.66 12.21
C THR A 389 -8.12 14.88 13.15
N LYS A 390 -8.00 13.56 13.21
CA LYS A 390 -8.76 12.69 14.11
C LYS A 390 -7.97 12.35 15.38
N MET A 391 -6.70 12.75 15.45
CA MET A 391 -5.87 12.55 16.66
C MET A 391 -6.32 13.52 17.74
N ASP A 392 -6.44 12.99 18.96
CA ASP A 392 -6.64 13.79 20.16
C ASP A 392 -5.28 14.14 20.76
N PHE A 393 -4.90 15.42 20.68
CA PHE A 393 -3.61 15.92 21.18
C PHE A 393 -3.63 16.30 22.65
N ASP A 394 -4.81 16.35 23.29
CA ASP A 394 -4.99 16.89 24.63
C ASP A 394 -5.25 15.82 25.70
N SER A 395 -5.70 14.60 25.31
CA SER A 395 -6.19 13.61 26.28
C SER A 395 -5.09 12.83 27.00
N ASP A 396 -4.08 12.31 26.28
CA ASP A 396 -3.01 11.47 26.87
C ASP A 396 -1.68 11.69 26.15
N ILE A 397 -0.67 12.09 26.92
CA ILE A 397 0.67 12.36 26.39
C ILE A 397 1.28 11.12 25.71
N ALA A 398 1.04 9.91 26.21
CA ALA A 398 1.57 8.69 25.62
C ALA A 398 0.93 8.44 24.24
N ASP A 399 -0.39 8.62 24.12
CA ASP A 399 -1.13 8.45 22.89
C ASP A 399 -0.71 9.49 21.83
N THR A 400 -0.56 10.75 22.26
CA THR A 400 -0.14 11.87 21.41
C THR A 400 1.29 11.69 20.90
N VAL A 401 2.25 11.50 21.82
CA VAL A 401 3.67 11.41 21.45
C VAL A 401 3.97 10.13 20.69
N GLY A 402 3.36 8.99 21.06
CA GLY A 402 3.51 7.74 20.33
C GLY A 402 3.02 7.85 18.89
N GLY A 403 1.85 8.47 18.67
CA GLY A 403 1.33 8.75 17.32
C GLY A 403 2.21 9.71 16.52
N PHE A 404 2.66 10.80 17.15
CA PHE A 404 3.55 11.79 16.52
C PHE A 404 4.90 11.21 16.11
N VAL A 405 5.52 10.40 16.97
CA VAL A 405 6.77 9.70 16.69
C VAL A 405 6.60 8.77 15.48
N ALA A 406 5.50 8.01 15.41
CA ALA A 406 5.21 7.18 14.25
C ALA A 406 5.13 8.01 12.97
N ILE A 407 4.44 9.16 12.99
CA ILE A 407 4.31 10.05 11.82
C ILE A 407 5.69 10.51 11.31
N ILE A 408 6.57 10.95 12.22
CA ILE A 408 7.84 11.57 11.84
C ILE A 408 8.88 10.54 11.41
N PHE A 409 9.00 9.43 12.15
CA PHE A 409 10.05 8.46 11.85
C PHE A 409 9.87 7.75 10.51
N MET A 410 8.64 7.55 10.03
CA MET A 410 8.42 6.88 8.73
C MET A 410 9.08 7.61 7.56
N PRO A 411 8.79 8.89 7.30
CA PRO A 411 9.41 9.61 6.21
C PRO A 411 10.90 9.90 6.43
N PHE A 412 11.31 10.27 7.65
CA PHE A 412 12.71 10.69 7.91
C PHE A 412 13.67 9.51 8.04
N ALA A 413 13.26 8.37 8.57
CA ALA A 413 14.05 7.15 8.55
C ALA A 413 13.89 6.35 7.24
N TYR A 414 13.07 6.85 6.32
CA TYR A 414 12.73 6.17 5.05
C TYR A 414 12.28 4.72 5.27
N SER A 415 11.50 4.48 6.34
CA SER A 415 11.07 3.14 6.76
C SER A 415 9.78 3.18 7.58
N ILE A 416 8.73 2.53 7.07
CA ILE A 416 7.45 2.38 7.77
C ILE A 416 7.63 1.58 9.06
N ALA A 417 8.38 0.47 9.01
CA ALA A 417 8.62 -0.37 10.18
C ALA A 417 9.31 0.39 11.31
N THR A 418 10.28 1.26 10.99
CA THR A 418 10.97 2.10 11.96
C THR A 418 9.99 3.06 12.65
N GLY A 419 9.08 3.68 11.90
CA GLY A 419 8.07 4.55 12.49
C GLY A 419 7.10 3.81 13.42
N ILE A 420 6.63 2.62 13.03
CA ILE A 420 5.77 1.77 13.87
C ILE A 420 6.53 1.37 15.14
N MET A 421 7.77 0.90 14.97
CA MET A 421 8.61 0.46 16.08
C MET A 421 8.79 1.56 17.12
N PHE A 422 9.27 2.74 16.72
CA PHE A 422 9.49 3.85 17.64
C PHE A 422 8.18 4.42 18.20
N GLY A 423 7.11 4.45 17.43
CA GLY A 423 5.79 4.86 17.90
C GLY A 423 5.28 3.96 19.02
N ILE A 424 5.34 2.64 18.86
CA ILE A 424 4.90 1.66 19.86
C ILE A 424 5.81 1.70 21.10
N LEU A 425 7.14 1.71 20.91
CA LEU A 425 8.09 1.76 22.02
C LEU A 425 7.89 3.03 22.87
N THR A 426 7.77 4.18 22.22
CA THR A 426 7.52 5.46 22.90
C THR A 426 6.20 5.43 23.66
N TRP A 427 5.14 4.91 23.03
CA TRP A 427 3.82 4.80 23.65
C TRP A 427 3.87 3.94 24.91
N VAL A 428 4.45 2.73 24.83
CA VAL A 428 4.53 1.80 25.97
C VAL A 428 5.37 2.39 27.08
N ILE A 429 6.55 2.95 26.77
CA ILE A 429 7.44 3.57 27.77
C ILE A 429 6.72 4.71 28.49
N LEU A 430 6.02 5.59 27.77
CA LEU A 430 5.29 6.70 28.38
C LEU A 430 4.12 6.22 29.23
N LYS A 431 3.39 5.17 28.85
CA LYS A 431 2.35 4.56 29.68
C LYS A 431 2.93 3.99 30.99
N ILE A 432 4.15 3.43 30.97
CA ILE A 432 4.84 2.95 32.15
C ILE A 432 5.21 4.14 33.06
N VAL A 433 5.88 5.14 32.49
CA VAL A 433 6.37 6.32 33.23
C VAL A 433 5.22 7.14 33.84
N THR A 434 4.08 7.23 33.16
CA THR A 434 2.88 7.93 33.62
C THR A 434 2.02 7.09 34.58
N GLY A 435 2.45 5.89 34.97
CA GLY A 435 1.74 5.02 35.90
C GLY A 435 0.51 4.32 35.34
N LYS A 436 0.31 4.37 34.03
CA LYS A 436 -0.86 3.80 33.31
C LYS A 436 -0.61 2.38 32.75
N ILE A 437 0.24 1.61 33.43
CA ILE A 437 0.63 0.23 33.03
C ILE A 437 -0.59 -0.68 32.76
N LYS A 438 -1.66 -0.51 33.57
CA LYS A 438 -2.88 -1.33 33.46
C LYS A 438 -3.67 -1.11 32.14
N GLU A 439 -3.43 0.00 31.46
CA GLU A 439 -4.07 0.30 30.18
C GLU A 439 -3.37 -0.41 29.00
N ILE A 440 -2.15 -0.94 29.23
CA ILE A 440 -1.39 -1.63 28.18
C ILE A 440 -1.95 -3.03 28.00
N HIS A 441 -2.58 -3.26 26.83
CA HIS A 441 -3.09 -4.58 26.49
C HIS A 441 -1.94 -5.59 26.26
N PRO A 442 -2.08 -6.90 26.57
CA PRO A 442 -1.04 -7.91 26.39
C PRO A 442 -0.41 -7.93 24.97
N ILE A 443 -1.18 -7.64 23.94
CA ILE A 443 -0.70 -7.55 22.54
C ILE A 443 0.35 -6.44 22.39
N MET A 444 0.15 -5.29 23.03
CA MET A 444 1.11 -4.18 22.96
C MET A 444 2.41 -4.52 23.70
N TRP A 445 2.34 -5.38 24.71
CA TRP A 445 3.53 -5.93 25.38
C TRP A 445 4.31 -6.88 24.48
N VAL A 446 3.62 -7.73 23.70
CA VAL A 446 4.27 -8.60 22.70
C VAL A 446 4.96 -7.74 21.62
N ALA A 447 4.27 -6.73 21.09
CA ALA A 447 4.85 -5.80 20.13
C ALA A 447 6.07 -5.06 20.68
N PHE A 448 5.95 -4.55 21.93
CA PHE A 448 7.04 -3.88 22.62
C PHE A 448 8.25 -4.81 22.80
N ALA A 449 8.05 -6.05 23.25
CA ALA A 449 9.13 -7.01 23.44
C ALA A 449 9.85 -7.33 22.13
N LEU A 450 9.11 -7.58 21.03
CA LEU A 450 9.69 -7.85 19.71
C LEU A 450 10.53 -6.66 19.22
N PHE A 451 10.01 -5.44 19.30
CA PHE A 451 10.74 -4.26 18.87
C PHE A 451 11.90 -3.88 19.79
N ALA A 452 11.78 -4.11 21.10
CA ALA A 452 12.89 -3.92 22.04
C ALA A 452 14.04 -4.91 21.73
N VAL A 453 13.72 -6.18 21.48
CA VAL A 453 14.73 -7.16 21.04
C VAL A 453 15.38 -6.71 19.74
N ARG A 454 14.63 -6.20 18.76
CA ARG A 454 15.18 -5.66 17.51
C ARG A 454 16.15 -4.52 17.76
N ILE A 455 15.82 -3.55 18.64
CA ILE A 455 16.76 -2.46 18.98
C ILE A 455 18.02 -3.01 19.65
N VAL A 456 17.88 -3.95 20.59
CA VAL A 456 19.04 -4.56 21.25
C VAL A 456 19.92 -5.30 20.22
N THR A 457 19.36 -6.03 19.28
CA THR A 457 20.14 -6.70 18.21
C THR A 457 20.87 -5.68 17.33
N MET A 458 20.23 -4.55 17.01
CA MET A 458 20.87 -3.46 16.25
C MET A 458 22.03 -2.84 17.03
N ILE A 459 21.88 -2.58 18.33
CA ILE A 459 22.93 -2.02 19.22
C ILE A 459 24.08 -3.00 19.37
N CYS A 460 23.79 -4.30 19.50
CA CYS A 460 24.82 -5.34 19.66
C CYS A 460 25.53 -5.73 18.34
N GLY A 461 25.15 -5.12 17.21
CA GLY A 461 25.75 -5.44 15.90
C GLY A 461 25.43 -6.86 15.40
N VAL A 462 24.44 -7.54 16.01
CA VAL A 462 24.03 -8.90 15.64
C VAL A 462 23.11 -8.91 14.40
N SER A 463 22.74 -7.74 13.91
CA SER A 463 21.81 -7.54 12.78
C SER A 463 22.45 -6.76 11.62
N SER A 464 23.75 -6.89 11.44
CA SER A 464 24.42 -6.41 10.22
C SER A 464 24.34 -7.46 9.12
#